data_7f7d7f98bac4686951fb3a3818f983a2
#
_entry.id   7f7d7f98bac4686951fb3a3818f983a2
#
_cell.length_a   1.000
_cell.length_b   1.000
_cell.length_c   1.000
_cell.angle_alpha   90.00
_cell.angle_beta   90.00
_cell.angle_gamma   90.00
#
_symmetry.space_group_name_H-M   'P 1'
#
loop_
_entity.id
_entity.type
_entity.pdbx_description
1 polymer ?
#
loop_
_entity_poly.entity_id
_entity_poly.type
_entity_poly.pdbx_seq_one_letter_code
_entity_poly.pdbx_strand_id
1 'polypeptide(L)'
;MKRRDSLKALTLSSLGAAVLPVEAAVPAPPETPIKVPGGRQKFEAIRDAKLMAEKFFTPRELQTITVLSDIIVPADAKSGSASQAGVPAFIEFIVKDQPRWQTPLRGGLRWLDNTCVKRFGKQFVECTKAQQLQMVDD
;
A
#
# COMPACT_ATOMS: atom_id res chain seq x y z
N MET A 1 20.54 48.99 -4.89
CA MET A 1 20.01 48.21 -6.02
C MET A 1 18.84 47.39 -5.57
N LYS A 2 17.63 47.70 -6.04
CA LYS A 2 16.41 47.05 -5.60
C LYS A 2 16.15 45.80 -6.45
N ARG A 3 15.81 44.69 -5.82
CA ARG A 3 15.57 43.36 -6.46
C ARG A 3 14.56 43.34 -7.61
N ARG A 4 13.90 44.45 -7.91
CA ARG A 4 12.90 44.58 -8.97
C ARG A 4 13.51 44.97 -10.34
N ASP A 5 14.77 45.37 -10.40
CA ASP A 5 15.40 45.85 -11.64
C ASP A 5 16.03 44.69 -12.43
N SER A 6 16.29 43.55 -11.82
CA SER A 6 16.85 42.35 -12.48
C SER A 6 15.86 41.61 -13.39
N LEU A 7 14.58 41.86 -13.26
CA LEU A 7 13.54 41.19 -14.07
C LEU A 7 13.24 41.89 -15.39
N LYS A 8 13.69 43.13 -15.56
CA LYS A 8 13.47 43.87 -16.80
C LYS A 8 14.51 43.65 -17.90
N ALA A 9 15.60 42.97 -17.59
CA ALA A 9 16.70 42.73 -18.55
C ALA A 9 16.53 41.40 -19.35
N LEU A 10 15.51 40.61 -19.11
CA LEU A 10 15.30 39.26 -19.69
C LEU A 10 14.33 39.23 -20.88
N THR A 11 13.86 40.38 -21.39
CA THR A 11 12.82 40.39 -22.42
C THR A 11 13.28 40.76 -23.84
N LEU A 12 14.57 40.79 -24.15
CA LEU A 12 15.02 41.09 -25.50
C LEU A 12 16.09 40.11 -25.99
N SER A 13 15.74 38.87 -26.20
CA SER A 13 16.52 37.93 -27.05
C SER A 13 15.64 36.74 -27.45
N SER A 14 14.69 36.98 -28.34
CA SER A 14 14.01 35.88 -29.03
C SER A 14 13.72 36.25 -30.49
N LEU A 15 14.72 36.14 -31.34
CA LEU A 15 14.52 35.93 -32.77
C LEU A 15 15.10 34.57 -33.10
N GLY A 16 14.20 33.59 -33.32
CA GLY A 16 14.55 32.23 -33.71
C GLY A 16 13.37 31.31 -33.45
N ALA A 17 12.24 31.57 -34.12
CA ALA A 17 11.07 30.71 -34.04
C ALA A 17 11.29 29.44 -34.87
N ALA A 18 11.87 28.40 -34.29
CA ALA A 18 11.64 27.03 -34.75
C ALA A 18 10.27 26.60 -34.25
N VAL A 19 9.28 26.58 -35.13
CA VAL A 19 7.95 26.00 -34.84
C VAL A 19 8.15 24.49 -34.72
N LEU A 20 8.32 24.02 -33.50
CA LEU A 20 8.16 22.58 -33.20
C LEU A 20 6.67 22.23 -33.31
N PRO A 21 6.31 21.10 -33.94
CA PRO A 21 4.93 20.68 -33.96
C PRO A 21 4.46 20.49 -32.49
N VAL A 22 3.44 21.25 -32.11
CA VAL A 22 2.70 21.02 -30.87
C VAL A 22 2.01 19.69 -31.08
N GLU A 23 2.60 18.64 -30.54
CA GLU A 23 1.97 17.34 -30.41
C GLU A 23 0.67 17.57 -29.60
N ALA A 24 -0.46 17.35 -30.28
CA ALA A 24 -1.76 17.56 -29.67
C ALA A 24 -1.84 16.76 -28.37
N ALA A 25 -1.87 17.46 -27.25
CA ALA A 25 -2.02 16.84 -25.94
C ALA A 25 -3.29 15.99 -25.98
N VAL A 26 -3.12 14.68 -25.92
CA VAL A 26 -4.23 13.74 -25.75
C VAL A 26 -4.98 14.21 -24.50
N PRO A 27 -6.28 14.53 -24.59
CA PRO A 27 -7.04 14.93 -23.41
C PRO A 27 -6.95 13.82 -22.38
N ALA A 28 -6.49 14.16 -21.18
CA ALA A 28 -6.45 13.23 -20.06
C ALA A 28 -7.84 12.65 -19.85
N PRO A 29 -8.00 11.33 -19.62
CA PRO A 29 -9.29 10.73 -19.33
C PRO A 29 -9.95 11.48 -18.18
N PRO A 30 -11.29 11.66 -18.19
CA PRO A 30 -11.98 12.39 -17.15
C PRO A 30 -11.66 11.76 -15.79
N GLU A 31 -11.01 12.54 -14.92
CA GLU A 31 -10.75 12.11 -13.56
C GLU A 31 -12.10 11.89 -12.85
N THR A 32 -12.38 10.64 -12.49
CA THR A 32 -13.51 10.33 -11.63
C THR A 32 -13.39 11.14 -10.34
N PRO A 33 -14.44 11.86 -9.93
CA PRO A 33 -14.35 12.71 -8.75
C PRO A 33 -14.03 11.86 -7.51
N ILE A 34 -12.85 12.06 -6.94
CA ILE A 34 -12.43 11.37 -5.71
C ILE A 34 -13.27 11.93 -4.57
N LYS A 35 -14.11 11.06 -3.97
CA LYS A 35 -14.88 11.41 -2.78
C LYS A 35 -13.91 11.59 -1.61
N VAL A 36 -13.69 12.83 -1.19
CA VAL A 36 -12.81 13.14 -0.05
C VAL A 36 -13.62 13.01 1.24
N PRO A 37 -13.25 12.10 2.15
CA PRO A 37 -13.86 12.02 3.49
C PRO A 37 -13.69 13.34 4.24
N GLY A 38 -14.67 13.72 5.07
CA GLY A 38 -14.63 14.96 5.85
C GLY A 38 -13.33 15.11 6.66
N GLY A 39 -12.70 16.27 6.57
CA GLY A 39 -11.45 16.59 7.28
C GLY A 39 -10.15 16.18 6.60
N ARG A 40 -10.18 15.44 5.49
CA ARG A 40 -8.98 15.07 4.71
C ARG A 40 -8.65 16.09 3.63
N GLN A 41 -7.35 16.26 3.38
CA GLN A 41 -6.89 17.06 2.24
C GLN A 41 -7.02 16.26 0.92
N LYS A 42 -7.30 16.96 -0.19
CA LYS A 42 -7.50 16.32 -1.50
C LYS A 42 -6.27 15.48 -1.92
N PHE A 43 -5.05 15.96 -1.67
CA PHE A 43 -3.82 15.25 -2.04
C PHE A 43 -3.63 13.95 -1.22
N GLU A 44 -4.06 13.93 0.06
CA GLU A 44 -4.04 12.72 0.89
C GLU A 44 -5.00 11.66 0.36
N ALA A 45 -6.21 12.08 -0.04
CA ALA A 45 -7.18 11.16 -0.62
C ALA A 45 -6.69 10.56 -1.95
N ILE A 46 -6.01 11.34 -2.79
CA ILE A 46 -5.39 10.87 -4.04
C ILE A 46 -4.29 9.85 -3.75
N ARG A 47 -3.39 10.17 -2.80
CA ARG A 47 -2.32 9.27 -2.37
C ARG A 47 -2.88 7.95 -1.85
N ASP A 48 -3.85 8.00 -0.95
CA ASP A 48 -4.45 6.82 -0.35
C ASP A 48 -5.17 5.95 -1.38
N ALA A 49 -5.88 6.57 -2.33
CA ALA A 49 -6.52 5.85 -3.43
C ALA A 49 -5.49 5.10 -4.30
N LYS A 50 -4.33 5.73 -4.58
CA LYS A 50 -3.22 5.09 -5.30
C LYS A 50 -2.67 3.90 -4.50
N LEU A 51 -2.38 4.10 -3.21
CA LEU A 51 -1.88 3.02 -2.34
C LEU A 51 -2.87 1.85 -2.23
N MET A 52 -4.16 2.12 -2.19
CA MET A 52 -5.18 1.07 -2.15
C MET A 52 -5.26 0.27 -3.47
N ALA A 53 -5.02 0.92 -4.60
CA ALA A 53 -5.03 0.25 -5.90
C ALA A 53 -3.81 -0.65 -6.12
N GLU A 54 -2.67 -0.32 -5.53
CA GLU A 54 -1.44 -1.11 -5.63
C GLU A 54 -1.55 -2.40 -4.79
N LYS A 55 -0.84 -3.45 -5.23
CA LYS A 55 -0.71 -4.72 -4.50
C LYS A 55 0.74 -4.92 -4.10
N PHE A 56 0.97 -5.17 -2.81
CA PHE A 56 2.29 -5.48 -2.27
C PHE A 56 2.44 -6.98 -1.97
N PHE A 57 1.53 -7.55 -1.19
CA PHE A 57 1.56 -8.96 -0.84
C PHE A 57 1.07 -9.85 -1.99
N THR A 58 1.67 -11.01 -2.12
CA THR A 58 1.11 -12.09 -2.94
C THR A 58 -0.19 -12.59 -2.31
N PRO A 59 -1.10 -13.24 -3.07
CA PRO A 59 -2.33 -13.81 -2.51
C PRO A 59 -2.07 -14.75 -1.33
N ARG A 60 -0.97 -15.50 -1.37
CA ARG A 60 -0.58 -16.41 -0.31
C ARG A 60 -0.09 -15.68 0.94
N GLU A 61 0.76 -14.68 0.80
CA GLU A 61 1.21 -13.85 1.92
C GLU A 61 0.00 -13.19 2.61
N LEU A 62 -0.95 -12.67 1.81
CA LEU A 62 -2.16 -12.06 2.34
C LEU A 62 -3.04 -13.08 3.07
N GLN A 63 -3.15 -14.31 2.56
CA GLN A 63 -3.85 -15.40 3.24
C GLN A 63 -3.20 -15.75 4.58
N THR A 64 -1.87 -15.83 4.64
CA THR A 64 -1.12 -16.04 5.89
C THR A 64 -1.41 -14.92 6.89
N ILE A 65 -1.38 -13.65 6.46
CA ILE A 65 -1.72 -12.50 7.29
C ILE A 65 -3.16 -12.61 7.81
N THR A 66 -4.11 -13.02 6.96
CA THR A 66 -5.51 -13.18 7.34
C THR A 66 -5.66 -14.23 8.45
N VAL A 67 -5.06 -15.40 8.27
CA VAL A 67 -5.11 -16.47 9.30
C VAL A 67 -4.47 -16.03 10.61
N LEU A 68 -3.28 -15.40 10.55
CA LEU A 68 -2.60 -14.86 11.74
C LEU A 68 -3.47 -13.81 12.46
N SER A 69 -4.06 -12.89 11.71
CA SER A 69 -4.91 -11.84 12.27
C SER A 69 -6.12 -12.43 13.02
N ASP A 70 -6.73 -13.47 12.45
CA ASP A 70 -7.91 -14.13 13.06
C ASP A 70 -7.53 -15.04 14.24
N ILE A 71 -6.28 -15.51 14.31
CA ILE A 71 -5.76 -16.21 15.51
C ILE A 71 -5.57 -15.21 16.65
N ILE A 72 -5.02 -14.04 16.35
CA ILE A 72 -4.71 -12.99 17.36
C ILE A 72 -5.99 -12.31 17.86
N VAL A 73 -6.92 -12.01 16.95
CA VAL A 73 -8.23 -11.41 17.27
C VAL A 73 -9.35 -12.23 16.64
N PRO A 74 -9.75 -13.33 17.28
CA PRO A 74 -10.83 -14.19 16.80
C PRO A 74 -12.19 -13.51 16.94
N ALA A 75 -13.17 -13.96 16.15
CA ALA A 75 -14.55 -13.55 16.34
C ALA A 75 -15.09 -14.08 17.67
N ASP A 76 -15.92 -13.29 18.33
CA ASP A 76 -16.67 -13.66 19.52
C ASP A 76 -18.19 -13.45 19.32
N ALA A 77 -18.97 -13.62 20.40
CA ALA A 77 -20.43 -13.46 20.34
C ALA A 77 -20.88 -11.99 20.08
N LYS A 78 -19.99 -11.02 20.21
CA LYS A 78 -20.31 -9.59 20.11
C LYS A 78 -19.61 -8.90 18.94
N SER A 79 -18.50 -9.44 18.46
CA SER A 79 -17.67 -8.82 17.43
C SER A 79 -17.18 -9.85 16.41
N GLY A 80 -16.97 -9.38 15.18
CA GLY A 80 -16.32 -10.17 14.13
C GLY A 80 -14.82 -10.34 14.37
N SER A 81 -14.19 -11.20 13.57
CA SER A 81 -12.73 -11.41 13.60
C SER A 81 -11.97 -10.21 12.99
N ALA A 82 -10.64 -10.20 13.16
CA ALA A 82 -9.77 -9.21 12.56
C ALA A 82 -9.92 -9.12 11.03
N SER A 83 -10.06 -10.25 10.35
CA SER A 83 -10.26 -10.26 8.89
C SER A 83 -11.59 -9.63 8.49
N GLN A 84 -12.66 -9.87 9.22
CA GLN A 84 -13.96 -9.23 9.01
C GLN A 84 -13.92 -7.71 9.25
N ALA A 85 -13.09 -7.28 10.19
CA ALA A 85 -12.83 -5.85 10.44
C ALA A 85 -11.91 -5.19 9.38
N GLY A 86 -11.39 -5.94 8.39
CA GLY A 86 -10.54 -5.42 7.33
C GLY A 86 -9.06 -5.27 7.69
N VAL A 87 -8.60 -5.87 8.78
CA VAL A 87 -7.20 -5.79 9.25
C VAL A 87 -6.18 -6.22 8.19
N PRO A 88 -6.36 -7.32 7.41
CA PRO A 88 -5.40 -7.70 6.37
C PRO A 88 -5.23 -6.62 5.28
N ALA A 89 -6.33 -5.99 4.85
CA ALA A 89 -6.29 -4.90 3.88
C ALA A 89 -5.60 -3.65 4.46
N PHE A 90 -5.81 -3.37 5.75
CA PHE A 90 -5.14 -2.28 6.44
C PHE A 90 -3.62 -2.54 6.56
N ILE A 91 -3.20 -3.76 6.88
CA ILE A 91 -1.78 -4.13 6.91
C ILE A 91 -1.15 -3.94 5.52
N GLU A 92 -1.82 -4.37 4.44
CA GLU A 92 -1.35 -4.15 3.07
C GLU A 92 -1.23 -2.66 2.74
N PHE A 93 -2.18 -1.84 3.18
CA PHE A 93 -2.11 -0.39 3.03
C PHE A 93 -0.89 0.20 3.76
N ILE A 94 -0.71 -0.14 5.04
CA ILE A 94 0.38 0.40 5.88
C ILE A 94 1.76 0.06 5.35
N VAL A 95 2.00 -1.14 4.84
CA VAL A 95 3.32 -1.50 4.29
C VAL A 95 3.66 -0.76 3.01
N LYS A 96 2.67 -0.29 2.27
CA LYS A 96 2.86 0.56 1.09
C LYS A 96 3.08 2.02 1.50
N ASP A 97 2.35 2.50 2.49
CA ASP A 97 2.51 3.85 3.04
C ASP A 97 3.85 4.01 3.80
N GLN A 98 4.31 2.94 4.44
CA GLN A 98 5.55 2.91 5.22
C GLN A 98 6.49 1.80 4.73
N PRO A 99 7.29 2.01 3.68
CA PRO A 99 8.12 0.98 3.04
C PRO A 99 9.13 0.30 3.96
N ARG A 100 9.50 0.93 5.08
CA ARG A 100 10.38 0.34 6.10
C ARG A 100 9.87 -1.00 6.66
N TRP A 101 8.56 -1.25 6.61
CA TRP A 101 7.94 -2.49 7.09
C TRP A 101 7.91 -3.61 6.06
N GLN A 102 8.21 -3.33 4.79
CA GLN A 102 8.11 -4.32 3.71
C GLN A 102 9.05 -5.50 3.92
N THR A 103 10.32 -5.22 4.16
CA THR A 103 11.34 -6.27 4.37
C THR A 103 11.10 -7.08 5.65
N PRO A 104 10.85 -6.46 6.83
CA PRO A 104 10.57 -7.21 8.05
C PRO A 104 9.34 -8.12 7.92
N LEU A 105 8.24 -7.62 7.34
CA LEU A 105 7.02 -8.41 7.20
C LEU A 105 7.19 -9.59 6.26
N ARG A 106 7.78 -9.38 5.06
CA ARG A 106 8.08 -10.51 4.17
C ARG A 106 9.05 -11.50 4.78
N GLY A 107 10.06 -11.00 5.49
CA GLY A 107 11.01 -11.84 6.22
C GLY A 107 10.32 -12.71 7.26
N GLY A 108 9.41 -12.12 8.04
CA GLY A 108 8.60 -12.84 9.04
C GLY A 108 7.69 -13.90 8.44
N LEU A 109 6.95 -13.55 7.37
CA LEU A 109 6.08 -14.51 6.68
C LEU A 109 6.88 -15.70 6.11
N ARG A 110 8.03 -15.42 5.49
CA ARG A 110 8.91 -16.47 4.96
C ARG A 110 9.52 -17.34 6.06
N TRP A 111 9.91 -16.72 7.16
CA TRP A 111 10.41 -17.46 8.34
C TRP A 111 9.34 -18.39 8.89
N LEU A 112 8.10 -17.92 9.03
CA LEU A 112 6.97 -18.69 9.52
C LEU A 112 6.70 -19.91 8.61
N ASP A 113 6.60 -19.71 7.31
CA ASP A 113 6.41 -20.80 6.35
C ASP A 113 7.56 -21.84 6.42
N ASN A 114 8.80 -21.37 6.44
CA ASN A 114 9.98 -22.25 6.53
C ASN A 114 9.99 -23.05 7.83
N THR A 115 9.60 -22.44 8.95
CA THR A 115 9.54 -23.12 10.24
C THR A 115 8.43 -24.16 10.28
N CYS A 116 7.25 -23.85 9.70
CA CYS A 116 6.17 -24.82 9.55
C CYS A 116 6.55 -25.99 8.66
N VAL A 117 7.25 -25.75 7.55
CA VAL A 117 7.75 -26.83 6.68
C VAL A 117 8.72 -27.73 7.43
N LYS A 118 9.64 -27.17 8.23
CA LYS A 118 10.59 -27.95 9.04
C LYS A 118 9.90 -28.80 10.12
N ARG A 119 8.85 -28.27 10.76
CA ARG A 119 8.16 -28.94 11.88
C ARG A 119 7.06 -29.89 11.43
N PHE A 120 6.32 -29.50 10.39
CA PHE A 120 5.06 -30.19 10.02
C PHE A 120 5.05 -30.64 8.55
N GLY A 121 6.10 -30.34 7.77
CA GLY A 121 6.17 -30.69 6.35
C GLY A 121 5.21 -29.90 5.43
N LYS A 122 4.60 -28.82 5.95
CA LYS A 122 3.59 -28.01 5.25
C LYS A 122 3.83 -26.53 5.53
N GLN A 123 3.40 -25.66 4.62
CA GLN A 123 3.43 -24.23 4.87
C GLN A 123 2.32 -23.81 5.86
N PHE A 124 2.45 -22.67 6.50
CA PHE A 124 1.60 -22.25 7.61
C PHE A 124 0.10 -22.33 7.31
N VAL A 125 -0.35 -21.83 6.15
CA VAL A 125 -1.78 -21.88 5.78
C VAL A 125 -2.31 -23.29 5.51
N GLU A 126 -1.42 -24.25 5.25
CA GLU A 126 -1.75 -25.68 5.01
C GLU A 126 -1.74 -26.50 6.30
N CYS A 127 -1.20 -25.93 7.38
CA CYS A 127 -1.18 -26.55 8.69
C CYS A 127 -2.58 -26.64 9.29
N THR A 128 -2.80 -27.63 10.17
CA THR A 128 -4.03 -27.70 10.96
C THR A 128 -4.11 -26.53 11.93
N LYS A 129 -5.34 -26.20 12.37
CA LYS A 129 -5.55 -25.10 13.34
C LYS A 129 -4.73 -25.28 14.62
N ALA A 130 -4.59 -26.51 15.11
CA ALA A 130 -3.77 -26.82 16.29
C ALA A 130 -2.28 -26.54 16.03
N GLN A 131 -1.76 -26.89 14.84
CA GLN A 131 -0.38 -26.60 14.45
C GLN A 131 -0.14 -25.11 14.26
N GLN A 132 -1.12 -24.37 13.69
CA GLN A 132 -1.05 -22.92 13.55
C GLN A 132 -1.00 -22.23 14.92
N LEU A 133 -1.85 -22.66 15.86
CA LEU A 133 -1.83 -22.12 17.23
C LEU A 133 -0.47 -22.41 17.91
N GLN A 134 0.04 -23.64 17.81
CA GLN A 134 1.33 -23.99 18.36
C GLN A 134 2.47 -23.10 17.82
N MET A 135 2.40 -22.69 16.55
CA MET A 135 3.39 -21.78 15.93
C MET A 135 3.30 -20.35 16.41
N VAL A 136 2.15 -19.93 16.92
CA VAL A 136 1.92 -18.57 17.43
C VAL A 136 2.22 -18.48 18.93
N ASP A 137 2.10 -19.60 19.65
CA ASP A 137 2.34 -19.68 21.11
C ASP A 137 3.82 -19.89 21.49
N ASP A 138 4.69 -20.31 20.51
CA ASP A 138 6.15 -20.51 20.67
C ASP A 138 6.95 -19.20 20.48
#